data_80a138d3a16cd9619d59b2a92d998b41
#
_entry.id   80a138d3a16cd9619d59b2a92d998b41
#
_cell.length_a   1.000
_cell.length_b   1.000
_cell.length_c   1.000
_cell.angle_alpha   90.00
_cell.angle_beta   90.00
_cell.angle_gamma   90.00
#
_symmetry.space_group_name_H-M   'P 1'
#
loop_
_entity.id
_entity.type
_entity.pdbx_description
1 polymer ?
#
loop_
_entity_poly.entity_id
_entity_poly.type
_entity_poly.pdbx_seq_one_letter_code
_entity_poly.pdbx_strand_id
1 'polypeptide(L)'
;MFELSKEDFLSMREDGFTFKEIGEFYNLTEKQINYRTKKWGLDYSKAKKVDNLFFSSGTKAAYYWAGFIAADGYIEEDRNRLGIGLQVDDWNHLEKFKQCVKSDHDICLFMKNAACRIRFNSEQIIKDLRSIFNITGTKTFTYSMPIIEEEYLLLEFLRGYIDGDGHYEVKPSKSVTIQLCSAQKSFLIEFKEIVEHLINRPIMQAPSLQINKKGQVWSIVLNVLDSRDLIKLLYKNSTHLTRLTRKYDKIQHIL
;
A
#
# COMPACT_ATOMS: atom_id res chain seq x y z
N MET A 1 14.32 -31.66 20.03
CA MET A 1 12.97 -31.24 19.59
C MET A 1 12.89 -29.76 19.93
N PHE A 2 12.73 -28.88 18.95
CA PHE A 2 12.64 -27.44 19.21
C PHE A 2 11.29 -27.14 19.86
N GLU A 3 11.30 -26.39 20.96
CA GLU A 3 10.08 -25.97 21.61
C GLU A 3 9.49 -24.78 20.86
N LEU A 4 8.18 -24.80 20.57
CA LEU A 4 7.50 -23.68 19.93
C LEU A 4 7.47 -22.49 20.87
N SER A 5 8.20 -21.42 20.52
CA SER A 5 8.16 -20.14 21.20
C SER A 5 6.94 -19.31 20.74
N LYS A 6 6.60 -18.26 21.49
CA LYS A 6 5.56 -17.29 21.10
C LYS A 6 5.97 -16.55 19.83
N GLU A 7 7.23 -16.17 19.73
CA GLU A 7 7.83 -15.44 18.61
C GLU A 7 7.80 -16.29 17.33
N ASP A 8 8.22 -17.56 17.41
CA ASP A 8 8.17 -18.48 16.27
C ASP A 8 6.73 -18.72 15.80
N PHE A 9 5.81 -18.91 16.76
CA PHE A 9 4.40 -19.07 16.43
C PHE A 9 3.84 -17.85 15.71
N LEU A 10 4.13 -16.63 16.20
CA LEU A 10 3.67 -15.39 15.58
C LEU A 10 4.26 -15.25 14.17
N SER A 11 5.56 -15.48 14.01
CA SER A 11 6.24 -15.44 12.71
C SER A 11 5.60 -16.42 11.70
N MET A 12 5.37 -17.66 12.09
CA MET A 12 4.73 -18.66 11.21
C MET A 12 3.28 -18.28 10.89
N ARG A 13 2.53 -17.72 11.86
CA ARG A 13 1.18 -17.21 11.62
C ARG A 13 1.17 -16.05 10.63
N GLU A 14 2.19 -15.20 10.70
CA GLU A 14 2.40 -14.11 9.74
C GLU A 14 2.74 -14.62 8.34
N ASP A 15 3.53 -15.69 8.27
CA ASP A 15 3.83 -16.37 7.00
C ASP A 15 2.65 -17.18 6.47
N GLY A 16 1.54 -17.22 7.23
CA GLY A 16 0.27 -17.79 6.81
C GLY A 16 0.09 -19.25 7.15
N PHE A 17 1.00 -19.84 7.92
CA PHE A 17 0.82 -21.21 8.39
C PHE A 17 -0.43 -21.35 9.25
N THR A 18 -1.22 -22.36 9.00
CA THR A 18 -2.38 -22.73 9.84
C THR A 18 -1.92 -23.33 11.16
N PHE A 19 -2.80 -23.43 12.15
CA PHE A 19 -2.49 -24.13 13.40
C PHE A 19 -2.09 -25.59 13.15
N LYS A 20 -2.69 -26.23 12.15
CA LYS A 20 -2.39 -27.59 11.74
C LYS A 20 -0.95 -27.69 11.22
N GLU A 21 -0.56 -26.84 10.27
CA GLU A 21 0.79 -26.82 9.67
C GLU A 21 1.86 -26.49 10.73
N ILE A 22 1.60 -25.53 11.63
CA ILE A 22 2.49 -25.25 12.76
C ILE A 22 2.58 -26.45 13.69
N GLY A 23 1.45 -27.13 13.95
CA GLY A 23 1.41 -28.36 14.73
C GLY A 23 2.24 -29.47 14.11
N GLU A 24 2.13 -29.70 12.82
CA GLU A 24 2.91 -30.68 12.08
C GLU A 24 4.42 -30.37 12.15
N PHE A 25 4.83 -29.10 11.99
CA PHE A 25 6.22 -28.68 12.06
C PHE A 25 6.86 -28.92 13.44
N TYR A 26 6.11 -28.65 14.53
CA TYR A 26 6.59 -28.79 15.91
C TYR A 26 6.16 -30.12 16.58
N ASN A 27 5.53 -31.01 15.83
CA ASN A 27 4.94 -32.27 16.35
C ASN A 27 3.95 -32.02 17.51
N LEU A 28 3.08 -31.03 17.32
CA LEU A 28 2.03 -30.63 18.27
C LEU A 28 0.65 -30.79 17.63
N THR A 29 -0.33 -31.17 18.45
CA THR A 29 -1.74 -31.15 18.01
C THR A 29 -2.29 -29.71 18.00
N GLU A 30 -3.32 -29.46 17.20
CA GLU A 30 -4.01 -28.15 17.20
C GLU A 30 -4.52 -27.75 18.61
N LYS A 31 -4.95 -28.73 19.40
CA LYS A 31 -5.37 -28.48 20.81
C LYS A 31 -4.20 -27.95 21.65
N GLN A 32 -3.00 -28.51 21.44
CA GLN A 32 -1.81 -28.04 22.15
C GLN A 32 -1.38 -26.65 21.69
N ILE A 33 -1.50 -26.35 20.40
CA ILE A 33 -1.28 -25.00 19.86
C ILE A 33 -2.30 -24.02 20.48
N ASN A 34 -3.59 -24.32 20.44
CA ASN A 34 -4.63 -23.50 21.04
C ASN A 34 -4.41 -23.26 22.56
N TYR A 35 -3.96 -24.27 23.29
CA TYR A 35 -3.63 -24.12 24.70
C TYR A 35 -2.45 -23.13 24.91
N ARG A 36 -1.39 -23.25 24.09
CA ARG A 36 -0.22 -22.37 24.17
C ARG A 36 -0.60 -20.93 23.80
N THR A 37 -1.38 -20.71 22.74
CA THR A 37 -1.84 -19.37 22.35
C THR A 37 -2.63 -18.68 23.44
N LYS A 38 -3.54 -19.40 24.11
CA LYS A 38 -4.27 -18.88 25.28
C LYS A 38 -3.32 -18.50 26.42
N LYS A 39 -2.34 -19.36 26.72
CA LYS A 39 -1.32 -19.09 27.76
C LYS A 39 -0.47 -17.87 27.41
N TRP A 40 -0.22 -17.60 26.15
CA TRP A 40 0.49 -16.40 25.68
C TRP A 40 -0.39 -15.15 25.59
N GLY A 41 -1.67 -15.25 25.96
CA GLY A 41 -2.64 -14.16 25.86
C GLY A 41 -3.10 -13.85 24.42
N LEU A 42 -2.91 -14.80 23.49
CA LEU A 42 -3.33 -14.68 22.10
C LEU A 42 -4.72 -15.32 21.94
N ASP A 43 -5.72 -14.51 21.64
CA ASP A 43 -7.09 -14.98 21.41
C ASP A 43 -7.38 -15.09 19.91
N TYR A 44 -7.37 -16.32 19.38
CA TYR A 44 -7.78 -16.67 18.03
C TYR A 44 -9.21 -17.21 17.95
N SER A 45 -9.96 -17.15 19.03
CA SER A 45 -11.33 -17.69 19.09
C SER A 45 -12.36 -16.83 18.35
N LYS A 46 -12.05 -15.56 18.11
CA LYS A 46 -12.90 -14.62 17.37
C LYS A 46 -12.33 -14.37 16.00
N ALA A 47 -13.14 -14.58 14.96
CA ALA A 47 -12.77 -14.14 13.60
C ALA A 47 -12.54 -12.62 13.63
N LYS A 48 -11.34 -12.20 13.23
CA LYS A 48 -11.01 -10.77 13.10
C LYS A 48 -11.86 -10.15 12.00
N LYS A 49 -12.31 -8.91 12.24
CA LYS A 49 -13.23 -8.20 11.36
C LYS A 49 -12.49 -7.25 10.42
N VAL A 50 -13.07 -7.05 9.26
CA VAL A 50 -12.70 -6.03 8.29
C VAL A 50 -13.95 -5.64 7.51
N ASP A 51 -14.06 -4.39 7.10
CA ASP A 51 -15.14 -3.94 6.21
C ASP A 51 -14.88 -4.47 4.79
N ASN A 52 -15.52 -5.58 4.45
CA ASN A 52 -15.35 -6.24 3.16
C ASN A 52 -15.84 -5.42 1.97
N LEU A 53 -16.72 -4.43 2.19
CA LEU A 53 -17.27 -3.56 1.14
C LEU A 53 -16.54 -2.22 1.03
N PHE A 54 -15.44 -2.05 1.76
CA PHE A 54 -14.71 -0.78 1.79
C PHE A 54 -14.32 -0.30 0.39
N PHE A 55 -13.76 -1.16 -0.46
CA PHE A 55 -13.28 -0.75 -1.78
C PHE A 55 -14.39 -0.56 -2.82
N SER A 56 -15.55 -1.17 -2.64
CA SER A 56 -16.75 -0.91 -3.46
C SER A 56 -17.64 0.22 -2.94
N SER A 57 -17.26 0.87 -1.83
CA SER A 57 -18.05 1.94 -1.20
C SER A 57 -18.08 3.26 -1.97
N GLY A 58 -17.22 3.45 -2.98
CA GLY A 58 -17.11 4.70 -3.75
C GLY A 58 -16.59 5.91 -2.94
N THR A 59 -16.03 5.68 -1.74
CA THR A 59 -15.56 6.77 -0.88
C THR A 59 -14.16 7.25 -1.26
N LYS A 60 -13.85 8.52 -0.99
CA LYS A 60 -12.49 9.08 -1.15
C LYS A 60 -11.41 8.24 -0.47
N ALA A 61 -11.68 7.74 0.74
CA ALA A 61 -10.75 6.91 1.47
C ALA A 61 -10.47 5.58 0.75
N ALA A 62 -11.51 4.95 0.17
CA ALA A 62 -11.35 3.72 -0.60
C ALA A 62 -10.43 3.91 -1.82
N TYR A 63 -10.60 5.01 -2.56
CA TYR A 63 -9.74 5.32 -3.71
C TYR A 63 -8.31 5.65 -3.30
N TYR A 64 -8.12 6.44 -2.25
CA TYR A 64 -6.77 6.69 -1.73
C TYR A 64 -6.05 5.40 -1.36
N TRP A 65 -6.70 4.53 -0.58
CA TRP A 65 -6.08 3.29 -0.15
C TRP A 65 -5.92 2.28 -1.28
N ALA A 66 -6.79 2.29 -2.30
CA ALA A 66 -6.58 1.51 -3.51
C ALA A 66 -5.32 1.98 -4.25
N GLY A 67 -5.12 3.29 -4.43
CA GLY A 67 -3.90 3.84 -5.01
C GLY A 67 -2.65 3.47 -4.20
N PHE A 68 -2.72 3.55 -2.87
CA PHE A 68 -1.60 3.16 -2.00
C PHE A 68 -1.29 1.64 -2.11
N ILE A 69 -2.33 0.79 -2.18
CA ILE A 69 -2.16 -0.66 -2.39
C ILE A 69 -1.62 -0.96 -3.79
N ALA A 70 -2.02 -0.20 -4.81
CA ALA A 70 -1.46 -0.33 -6.15
C ALA A 70 0.06 -0.09 -6.16
N ALA A 71 0.57 0.81 -5.32
CA ALA A 71 1.99 1.04 -5.09
C ALA A 71 2.61 -0.02 -4.16
N ASP A 72 2.36 0.05 -2.87
CA ASP A 72 3.06 -0.69 -1.81
C ASP A 72 2.35 -1.96 -1.31
N GLY A 73 1.10 -2.22 -1.73
CA GLY A 73 0.37 -3.42 -1.33
C GLY A 73 0.77 -4.66 -2.15
N TYR A 74 0.41 -5.83 -1.66
CA TYR A 74 0.51 -7.08 -2.40
C TYR A 74 -0.74 -7.94 -2.19
N ILE A 75 -1.02 -8.80 -3.18
CA ILE A 75 -2.15 -9.74 -3.16
C ILE A 75 -1.61 -11.15 -3.34
N GLU A 76 -2.01 -12.06 -2.45
CA GLU A 76 -1.85 -13.50 -2.59
C GLU A 76 -3.21 -14.06 -3.03
N GLU A 77 -3.36 -14.29 -4.33
CA GLU A 77 -4.67 -14.65 -4.92
C GLU A 77 -5.19 -16.01 -4.45
N ASP A 78 -4.29 -16.99 -4.32
CA ASP A 78 -4.57 -18.34 -3.84
C ASP A 78 -5.15 -18.37 -2.41
N ARG A 79 -4.88 -17.34 -1.63
CA ARG A 79 -5.32 -17.18 -0.24
C ARG A 79 -6.36 -16.08 -0.04
N ASN A 80 -6.80 -15.42 -1.10
CA ASN A 80 -7.62 -14.21 -1.02
C ASN A 80 -7.08 -13.21 0.03
N ARG A 81 -5.75 -12.99 0.03
CA ARG A 81 -5.06 -12.20 1.04
C ARG A 81 -4.58 -10.88 0.49
N LEU A 82 -4.91 -9.80 1.19
CA LEU A 82 -4.29 -8.49 1.03
C LEU A 82 -3.25 -8.28 2.11
N GLY A 83 -2.09 -7.74 1.73
CA GLY A 83 -1.08 -7.28 2.66
C GLY A 83 -0.49 -5.92 2.28
N ILE A 84 -0.15 -5.12 3.28
CA ILE A 84 0.62 -3.88 3.13
C ILE A 84 1.80 -3.96 4.09
N GLY A 85 3.01 -3.79 3.56
CA GLY A 85 4.25 -3.78 4.34
C GLY A 85 4.98 -2.45 4.18
N LEU A 86 5.35 -1.81 5.29
CA LEU A 86 6.02 -0.52 5.33
C LEU A 86 7.24 -0.55 6.25
N GLN A 87 8.08 0.48 6.18
CA GLN A 87 9.08 0.73 7.22
C GLN A 87 8.40 1.05 8.55
N VAL A 88 9.03 0.70 9.66
CA VAL A 88 8.47 0.89 11.01
C VAL A 88 8.12 2.36 11.29
N ASP A 89 8.85 3.30 10.72
CA ASP A 89 8.57 4.74 10.86
C ASP A 89 7.22 5.15 10.26
N ASP A 90 6.71 4.38 9.31
CA ASP A 90 5.39 4.57 8.70
C ASP A 90 4.28 3.73 9.37
N TRP A 91 4.53 3.12 10.53
CA TRP A 91 3.57 2.27 11.26
C TRP A 91 2.21 2.97 11.46
N ASN A 92 2.24 4.26 11.80
CA ASN A 92 1.02 5.06 11.95
C ASN A 92 0.17 5.11 10.67
N HIS A 93 0.76 4.91 9.49
CA HIS A 93 0.01 4.87 8.25
C HIS A 93 -0.83 3.59 8.13
N LEU A 94 -0.31 2.45 8.60
CA LEU A 94 -1.09 1.22 8.70
C LEU A 94 -2.23 1.33 9.71
N GLU A 95 -2.06 2.08 10.81
CA GLU A 95 -3.17 2.35 11.75
C GLU A 95 -4.29 3.18 11.10
N LYS A 96 -3.94 4.16 10.25
CA LYS A 96 -4.93 4.90 9.46
C LYS A 96 -5.69 3.99 8.49
N PHE A 97 -4.98 3.07 7.81
CA PHE A 97 -5.60 2.06 6.96
C PHE A 97 -6.59 1.20 7.75
N LYS A 98 -6.13 0.66 8.86
CA LYS A 98 -6.91 -0.16 9.78
C LYS A 98 -8.20 0.55 10.24
N GLN A 99 -8.09 1.84 10.57
CA GLN A 99 -9.24 2.67 10.92
C GLN A 99 -10.21 2.82 9.76
N CYS A 100 -9.72 3.08 8.54
CA CYS A 100 -10.57 3.25 7.34
C CYS A 100 -11.33 1.98 6.99
N VAL A 101 -10.66 0.82 7.00
CA VAL A 101 -11.29 -0.48 6.68
C VAL A 101 -11.97 -1.12 7.91
N LYS A 102 -12.07 -0.40 9.03
CA LYS A 102 -12.68 -0.87 10.29
C LYS A 102 -12.16 -2.25 10.71
N SER A 103 -10.84 -2.45 10.59
CA SER A 103 -10.22 -3.74 10.88
C SER A 103 -9.75 -3.83 12.33
N ASP A 104 -9.91 -5.01 12.93
CA ASP A 104 -9.32 -5.36 14.22
C ASP A 104 -8.07 -6.27 14.08
N HIS A 105 -7.56 -6.45 12.85
CA HIS A 105 -6.33 -7.18 12.61
C HIS A 105 -5.12 -6.46 13.22
N ASP A 106 -4.14 -7.24 13.69
CA ASP A 106 -2.92 -6.70 14.26
C ASP A 106 -1.99 -6.17 13.17
N ILE A 107 -1.24 -5.12 13.50
CA ILE A 107 -0.07 -4.71 12.73
C ILE A 107 1.14 -5.38 13.36
N CYS A 108 1.82 -6.21 12.59
CA CYS A 108 2.96 -6.97 13.03
C CYS A 108 4.25 -6.18 12.83
N LEU A 109 5.14 -6.18 13.81
CA LEU A 109 6.43 -5.49 13.78
C LEU A 109 7.56 -6.49 13.56
N PHE A 110 8.42 -6.24 12.58
CA PHE A 110 9.59 -7.03 12.24
C PHE A 110 10.86 -6.25 12.57
N MET A 111 11.30 -6.33 13.81
CA MET A 111 12.44 -5.56 14.31
C MET A 111 13.73 -5.80 13.54
N LYS A 112 13.98 -7.02 13.05
CA LYS A 112 15.15 -7.38 12.23
C LYS A 112 15.30 -6.51 10.98
N ASN A 113 14.17 -6.15 10.35
CA ASN A 113 14.13 -5.44 9.07
C ASN A 113 13.60 -4.00 9.22
N ALA A 114 13.36 -3.55 10.47
CA ALA A 114 12.72 -2.29 10.77
C ALA A 114 11.43 -2.08 9.93
N ALA A 115 10.61 -3.12 9.83
CA ALA A 115 9.39 -3.14 9.01
C ALA A 115 8.15 -3.42 9.85
N CYS A 116 7.00 -2.97 9.35
CA CYS A 116 5.69 -3.29 9.89
C CYS A 116 4.76 -3.78 8.77
N ARG A 117 3.78 -4.60 9.12
CA ARG A 117 2.88 -5.20 8.13
C ARG A 117 1.49 -5.43 8.72
N ILE A 118 0.46 -5.19 7.90
CA ILE A 118 -0.90 -5.67 8.14
C ILE A 118 -1.30 -6.63 7.03
N ARG A 119 -2.00 -7.71 7.39
CA ARG A 119 -2.55 -8.69 6.44
C ARG A 119 -3.90 -9.19 6.92
N PHE A 120 -4.79 -9.43 5.97
CA PHE A 120 -6.06 -10.11 6.22
C PHE A 120 -6.57 -10.80 4.96
N ASN A 121 -7.45 -11.76 5.15
CA ASN A 121 -8.06 -12.52 4.07
C ASN A 121 -9.49 -12.01 3.85
N SER A 122 -9.83 -11.68 2.60
CA SER A 122 -11.18 -11.29 2.19
C SER A 122 -11.33 -11.47 0.69
N GLU A 123 -12.16 -12.40 0.29
CA GLU A 123 -12.48 -12.64 -1.11
C GLU A 123 -13.09 -11.40 -1.78
N GLN A 124 -14.01 -10.72 -1.08
CA GLN A 124 -14.68 -9.53 -1.61
C GLN A 124 -13.70 -8.39 -1.84
N ILE A 125 -12.81 -8.11 -0.88
CA ILE A 125 -11.79 -7.07 -1.05
C ILE A 125 -10.87 -7.37 -2.23
N ILE A 126 -10.42 -8.61 -2.40
CA ILE A 126 -9.56 -8.98 -3.53
C ILE A 126 -10.33 -8.85 -4.85
N LYS A 127 -11.60 -9.26 -4.89
CA LYS A 127 -12.46 -9.08 -6.06
C LYS A 127 -12.62 -7.60 -6.42
N ASP A 128 -12.91 -6.73 -5.45
CA ASP A 128 -13.09 -5.30 -5.68
C ASP A 128 -11.79 -4.62 -6.15
N LEU A 129 -10.66 -4.92 -5.50
CA LEU A 129 -9.35 -4.40 -5.92
C LEU A 129 -9.00 -4.79 -7.36
N ARG A 130 -9.33 -6.02 -7.77
CA ARG A 130 -9.12 -6.49 -9.14
C ARG A 130 -10.06 -5.83 -10.13
N SER A 131 -11.37 -5.84 -9.85
CA SER A 131 -12.40 -5.43 -10.83
C SER A 131 -12.53 -3.91 -10.96
N ILE A 132 -12.29 -3.15 -9.90
CA ILE A 132 -12.45 -1.68 -9.88
C ILE A 132 -11.12 -0.97 -10.14
N PHE A 133 -10.02 -1.51 -9.61
CA PHE A 133 -8.72 -0.81 -9.57
C PHE A 133 -7.61 -1.53 -10.34
N ASN A 134 -7.89 -2.61 -11.07
CA ASN A 134 -6.92 -3.42 -11.83
C ASN A 134 -5.77 -4.00 -10.98
N ILE A 135 -5.93 -4.09 -9.65
CA ILE A 135 -4.86 -4.54 -8.74
C ILE A 135 -4.90 -6.05 -8.61
N THR A 136 -3.83 -6.73 -9.04
CA THR A 136 -3.66 -8.19 -9.04
C THR A 136 -2.37 -8.60 -8.34
N GLY A 137 -2.18 -9.89 -8.10
CA GLY A 137 -0.94 -10.43 -7.51
C GLY A 137 0.30 -10.24 -8.40
N THR A 138 0.13 -10.03 -9.71
CA THR A 138 1.21 -9.87 -10.70
C THR A 138 1.40 -8.42 -11.15
N LYS A 139 0.85 -7.45 -10.45
CA LYS A 139 0.80 -6.03 -10.85
C LYS A 139 2.14 -5.41 -11.26
N THR A 140 3.27 -5.86 -10.74
CA THR A 140 4.59 -5.27 -11.02
C THR A 140 4.88 -5.12 -12.52
N PHE A 141 4.44 -6.06 -13.34
CA PHE A 141 4.72 -6.08 -14.78
C PHE A 141 3.47 -5.93 -15.66
N THR A 142 2.29 -5.89 -15.09
CA THR A 142 1.02 -5.91 -15.84
C THR A 142 0.04 -4.83 -15.40
N TYR A 143 0.44 -3.95 -14.48
CA TYR A 143 -0.45 -2.94 -13.94
C TYR A 143 -0.71 -1.82 -14.96
N SER A 144 -1.98 -1.47 -15.14
CA SER A 144 -2.45 -0.29 -15.86
C SER A 144 -3.34 0.55 -14.94
N MET A 145 -3.38 1.86 -15.17
CA MET A 145 -4.25 2.74 -14.40
C MET A 145 -5.72 2.32 -14.54
N PRO A 146 -6.49 2.30 -13.44
CA PRO A 146 -7.92 2.09 -13.53
C PRO A 146 -8.60 3.29 -14.21
N ILE A 147 -9.73 3.03 -14.90
CA ILE A 147 -10.58 4.09 -15.43
C ILE A 147 -11.41 4.64 -14.26
N ILE A 148 -11.17 5.89 -13.90
CA ILE A 148 -11.89 6.60 -12.84
C ILE A 148 -12.48 7.88 -13.46
N GLU A 149 -13.79 7.91 -13.66
CA GLU A 149 -14.46 9.00 -14.36
C GLU A 149 -14.52 10.28 -13.50
N GLU A 150 -14.70 10.13 -12.19
CA GLU A 150 -14.80 11.26 -11.28
C GLU A 150 -13.42 11.80 -10.90
N GLU A 151 -13.08 13.00 -11.37
CA GLU A 151 -11.79 13.65 -11.13
C GLU A 151 -11.41 13.67 -9.64
N TYR A 152 -12.36 13.97 -8.74
CA TYR A 152 -12.08 14.03 -7.30
C TYR A 152 -11.70 12.65 -6.72
N LEU A 153 -12.16 11.54 -7.29
CA LEU A 153 -11.76 10.18 -6.90
C LEU A 153 -10.42 9.79 -7.55
N LEU A 154 -10.19 10.21 -8.79
CA LEU A 154 -8.91 10.05 -9.47
C LEU A 154 -7.78 10.74 -8.70
N LEU A 155 -8.01 11.96 -8.21
CA LEU A 155 -7.04 12.68 -7.38
C LEU A 155 -6.72 11.92 -6.08
N GLU A 156 -7.71 11.31 -5.44
CA GLU A 156 -7.50 10.47 -4.25
C GLU A 156 -6.64 9.24 -4.59
N PHE A 157 -6.97 8.55 -5.67
CA PHE A 157 -6.22 7.38 -6.12
C PHE A 157 -4.76 7.73 -6.45
N LEU A 158 -4.54 8.78 -7.24
CA LEU A 158 -3.19 9.25 -7.58
C LEU A 158 -2.39 9.67 -6.35
N ARG A 159 -3.03 10.36 -5.38
CA ARG A 159 -2.36 10.70 -4.12
C ARG A 159 -1.91 9.45 -3.39
N GLY A 160 -2.78 8.44 -3.27
CA GLY A 160 -2.42 7.16 -2.65
C GLY A 160 -1.23 6.49 -3.36
N TYR A 161 -1.27 6.46 -4.69
CA TYR A 161 -0.18 5.87 -5.48
C TYR A 161 1.16 6.62 -5.30
N ILE A 162 1.12 7.97 -5.36
CA ILE A 162 2.33 8.80 -5.16
C ILE A 162 2.82 8.73 -3.70
N ASP A 163 1.92 8.60 -2.74
CA ASP A 163 2.29 8.39 -1.33
C ASP A 163 3.02 7.06 -1.12
N GLY A 164 2.67 6.00 -1.85
CA GLY A 164 3.46 4.76 -1.90
C GLY A 164 4.77 4.97 -2.67
N ASP A 165 4.74 4.89 -3.98
CA ASP A 165 5.91 4.78 -4.88
C ASP A 165 6.54 6.10 -5.31
N GLY A 166 5.87 7.25 -5.13
CA GLY A 166 6.39 8.54 -5.54
C GLY A 166 7.52 9.06 -4.63
N HIS A 167 8.42 9.83 -5.18
CA HIS A 167 9.46 10.53 -4.44
C HIS A 167 9.33 12.05 -4.59
N TYR A 168 9.31 12.77 -3.47
CA TYR A 168 9.40 14.23 -3.43
C TYR A 168 10.84 14.65 -3.14
N GLU A 169 11.49 15.27 -4.14
CA GLU A 169 12.77 15.91 -3.95
C GLU A 169 12.54 17.38 -3.61
N VAL A 170 12.94 17.77 -2.40
CA VAL A 170 12.88 19.16 -1.93
C VAL A 170 14.26 19.78 -2.06
N LYS A 171 14.41 20.80 -2.91
CA LYS A 171 15.66 21.51 -3.13
C LYS A 171 15.92 22.55 -2.03
N PRO A 172 17.16 23.05 -1.88
CA PRO A 172 17.48 24.13 -0.92
C PRO A 172 16.61 25.39 -1.15
N SER A 173 16.22 25.66 -2.38
CA SER A 173 15.30 26.75 -2.76
C SER A 173 13.84 26.53 -2.32
N LYS A 174 13.55 25.43 -1.61
CA LYS A 174 12.21 24.94 -1.26
C LYS A 174 11.32 24.56 -2.45
N SER A 175 11.87 24.55 -3.67
CA SER A 175 11.13 23.99 -4.81
C SER A 175 11.07 22.46 -4.71
N VAL A 176 9.97 21.87 -5.20
CA VAL A 176 9.73 20.44 -5.11
C VAL A 176 9.56 19.86 -6.51
N THR A 177 10.15 18.68 -6.74
CA THR A 177 9.89 17.86 -7.92
C THR A 177 9.31 16.51 -7.49
N ILE A 178 8.43 15.94 -8.33
CA ILE A 178 7.89 14.59 -8.17
C ILE A 178 8.65 13.68 -9.11
N GLN A 179 9.18 12.58 -8.57
CA GLN A 179 9.70 11.48 -9.34
C GLN A 179 8.83 10.24 -9.12
N LEU A 180 8.49 9.55 -10.20
CA LEU A 180 7.81 8.27 -10.17
C LEU A 180 8.61 7.25 -10.97
N CYS A 181 8.78 6.04 -10.41
CA CYS A 181 9.47 4.93 -11.04
C CYS A 181 8.51 3.77 -11.27
N SER A 182 8.71 3.02 -12.37
CA SER A 182 7.95 1.82 -12.66
C SER A 182 8.78 0.84 -13.49
N ALA A 183 8.52 -0.46 -13.33
CA ALA A 183 9.04 -1.49 -14.23
C ALA A 183 8.46 -1.33 -15.66
N GLN A 184 7.33 -0.64 -15.82
CA GLN A 184 6.61 -0.49 -17.06
C GLN A 184 6.66 0.96 -17.57
N LYS A 185 7.15 1.15 -18.80
CA LYS A 185 7.11 2.45 -19.46
C LYS A 185 5.69 2.92 -19.77
N SER A 186 4.82 1.99 -20.20
CA SER A 186 3.41 2.28 -20.54
C SER A 186 2.68 2.93 -19.37
N PHE A 187 2.84 2.39 -18.17
CA PHE A 187 2.25 2.96 -16.95
C PHE A 187 2.67 4.42 -16.70
N LEU A 188 3.95 4.76 -16.92
CA LEU A 188 4.41 6.14 -16.75
C LEU A 188 3.92 7.07 -17.87
N ILE A 189 3.61 6.54 -19.05
CA ILE A 189 2.96 7.29 -20.13
C ILE A 189 1.51 7.58 -19.74
N GLU A 190 0.74 6.58 -19.28
CA GLU A 190 -0.62 6.76 -18.78
C GLU A 190 -0.65 7.78 -17.62
N PHE A 191 0.26 7.64 -16.66
CA PHE A 191 0.40 8.60 -15.56
C PHE A 191 0.64 10.03 -16.06
N LYS A 192 1.55 10.20 -17.03
CA LYS A 192 1.84 11.50 -17.63
C LYS A 192 0.59 12.10 -18.28
N GLU A 193 -0.13 11.35 -19.12
CA GLU A 193 -1.34 11.80 -19.81
C GLU A 193 -2.43 12.23 -18.82
N ILE A 194 -2.63 11.47 -17.75
CA ILE A 194 -3.57 11.82 -16.68
C ILE A 194 -3.15 13.15 -16.00
N VAL A 195 -1.86 13.31 -15.67
CA VAL A 195 -1.38 14.53 -15.03
C VAL A 195 -1.52 15.72 -15.98
N GLU A 196 -1.20 15.59 -17.27
CA GLU A 196 -1.40 16.64 -18.29
C GLU A 196 -2.87 17.12 -18.33
N HIS A 197 -3.80 16.18 -18.26
CA HIS A 197 -5.22 16.50 -18.18
C HIS A 197 -5.56 17.28 -16.91
N LEU A 198 -5.12 16.81 -15.73
CA LEU A 198 -5.43 17.40 -14.45
C LEU A 198 -4.85 18.80 -14.26
N ILE A 199 -3.62 19.06 -14.75
CA ILE A 199 -3.00 20.40 -14.65
C ILE A 199 -3.29 21.27 -15.87
N ASN A 200 -4.06 20.76 -16.83
CA ASN A 200 -4.43 21.42 -18.10
C ASN A 200 -3.20 22.01 -18.83
N ARG A 201 -2.13 21.24 -18.93
CA ARG A 201 -0.87 21.65 -19.58
C ARG A 201 -0.05 20.45 -20.02
N PRO A 202 0.60 20.51 -21.22
CA PRO A 202 1.50 19.45 -21.66
C PRO A 202 2.74 19.34 -20.76
N ILE A 203 3.13 18.13 -20.43
CA ILE A 203 4.36 17.80 -19.69
C ILE A 203 5.46 17.47 -20.69
N MET A 204 6.53 18.26 -20.71
CA MET A 204 7.63 18.08 -21.66
C MET A 204 8.53 16.89 -21.34
N GLN A 205 8.52 16.43 -20.07
CA GLN A 205 9.31 15.28 -19.62
C GLN A 205 8.71 13.99 -20.14
N ALA A 206 9.57 13.11 -20.66
CA ALA A 206 9.21 11.75 -21.06
C ALA A 206 9.80 10.72 -20.08
N PRO A 207 9.17 9.55 -19.91
CA PRO A 207 9.76 8.45 -19.16
C PRO A 207 11.12 8.06 -19.74
N SER A 208 12.15 8.02 -18.90
CA SER A 208 13.52 7.65 -19.25
C SER A 208 13.92 6.35 -18.54
N LEU A 209 14.72 5.51 -19.23
CA LEU A 209 15.23 4.28 -18.66
C LEU A 209 16.43 4.60 -17.76
N GLN A 210 16.38 4.15 -16.53
CA GLN A 210 17.46 4.22 -15.57
C GLN A 210 18.02 2.82 -15.31
N ILE A 211 19.34 2.71 -15.26
CA ILE A 211 20.04 1.46 -14.94
C ILE A 211 20.69 1.65 -13.57
N ASN A 212 20.32 0.82 -12.62
CA ASN A 212 20.88 0.80 -11.28
C ASN A 212 21.40 -0.59 -10.89
N LYS A 213 21.98 -0.72 -9.69
CA LYS A 213 22.50 -2.01 -9.21
C LYS A 213 21.45 -3.14 -9.09
N LYS A 214 20.16 -2.79 -9.06
CA LYS A 214 19.05 -3.75 -8.96
C LYS A 214 18.44 -4.10 -10.31
N GLY A 215 18.87 -3.46 -11.39
CA GLY A 215 18.37 -3.69 -12.74
C GLY A 215 17.93 -2.42 -13.45
N GLN A 216 17.05 -2.58 -14.43
CA GLN A 216 16.48 -1.50 -15.24
C GLN A 216 15.13 -1.06 -14.66
N VAL A 217 14.89 0.24 -14.58
CA VAL A 217 13.63 0.83 -14.16
C VAL A 217 13.34 2.08 -14.98
N TRP A 218 12.10 2.26 -15.37
CA TRP A 218 11.65 3.49 -16.00
C TRP A 218 11.34 4.55 -14.94
N SER A 219 11.63 5.81 -15.25
CA SER A 219 11.38 6.94 -14.34
C SER A 219 10.89 8.15 -15.11
N ILE A 220 9.93 8.86 -14.55
CA ILE A 220 9.55 10.21 -14.96
C ILE A 220 9.76 11.18 -13.81
N VAL A 221 10.33 12.36 -14.10
CA VAL A 221 10.51 13.43 -13.13
C VAL A 221 9.75 14.65 -13.64
N LEU A 222 8.72 15.06 -12.93
CA LEU A 222 7.99 16.28 -13.26
C LEU A 222 8.82 17.50 -12.88
N ASN A 223 8.80 18.55 -13.70
CA ASN A 223 9.46 19.80 -13.35
C ASN A 223 8.81 20.48 -12.13
N VAL A 224 9.42 21.54 -11.63
CA VAL A 224 8.98 22.24 -10.41
C VAL A 224 7.57 22.80 -10.54
N LEU A 225 7.21 23.34 -11.71
CA LEU A 225 5.89 23.95 -11.93
C LEU A 225 4.80 22.89 -11.96
N ASP A 226 5.01 21.81 -12.76
CA ASP A 226 4.06 20.71 -12.89
C ASP A 226 3.88 19.96 -11.56
N SER A 227 4.98 19.74 -10.83
CA SER A 227 4.96 19.12 -9.51
C SER A 227 4.18 19.94 -8.50
N ARG A 228 4.39 21.26 -8.46
CA ARG A 228 3.69 22.17 -7.54
C ARG A 228 2.19 22.16 -7.82
N ASP A 229 1.79 22.28 -9.08
CA ASP A 229 0.38 22.35 -9.46
C ASP A 229 -0.31 21.01 -9.18
N LEU A 230 0.34 19.89 -9.50
CA LEU A 230 -0.17 18.56 -9.15
C LEU A 230 -0.30 18.37 -7.63
N ILE A 231 0.72 18.74 -6.84
CA ILE A 231 0.69 18.63 -5.37
C ILE A 231 -0.50 19.41 -4.80
N LYS A 232 -0.73 20.62 -5.26
CA LYS A 232 -1.88 21.43 -4.80
C LYS A 232 -3.21 20.75 -5.08
N LEU A 233 -3.39 20.15 -6.26
CA LEU A 233 -4.60 19.39 -6.59
C LEU A 233 -4.77 18.18 -5.68
N LEU A 234 -3.70 17.35 -5.55
CA LEU A 234 -3.73 16.11 -4.78
C LEU A 234 -4.04 16.34 -3.28
N TYR A 235 -3.48 17.40 -2.68
CA TYR A 235 -3.55 17.56 -1.23
C TYR A 235 -4.58 18.60 -0.75
N LYS A 236 -5.20 19.37 -1.65
CA LYS A 236 -6.21 20.41 -1.33
C LYS A 236 -7.30 19.93 -0.36
N ASN A 237 -7.81 18.71 -0.57
CA ASN A 237 -8.89 18.12 0.22
C ASN A 237 -8.44 16.86 0.99
N SER A 238 -7.14 16.68 1.18
CA SER A 238 -6.62 15.51 1.89
C SER A 238 -6.94 15.58 3.38
N THR A 239 -7.20 14.44 3.98
CA THR A 239 -7.37 14.30 5.42
C THR A 239 -6.15 13.62 6.05
N HIS A 240 -6.05 13.63 7.37
CA HIS A 240 -4.99 12.89 8.06
C HIS A 240 -5.05 11.37 7.78
N LEU A 241 -6.23 10.83 7.48
CA LEU A 241 -6.44 9.40 7.17
C LEU A 241 -6.02 9.02 5.74
N THR A 242 -5.95 10.01 4.84
CA THR A 242 -5.69 9.79 3.42
C THR A 242 -4.46 10.55 2.94
N ARG A 243 -3.39 10.56 3.75
CA ARG A 243 -2.07 11.08 3.38
C ARG A 243 -0.96 10.45 4.20
N LEU A 244 0.15 10.16 3.57
CA LEU A 244 1.35 9.68 4.25
C LEU A 244 2.06 10.86 4.93
N THR A 245 2.08 10.88 6.27
CA THR A 245 2.52 12.03 7.07
C THR A 245 3.91 12.53 6.66
N ARG A 246 4.93 11.65 6.60
CA ARG A 246 6.30 12.05 6.26
C ARG A 246 6.45 12.67 4.86
N LYS A 247 5.61 12.27 3.88
CA LYS A 247 5.61 12.89 2.54
C LYS A 247 4.88 14.22 2.55
N TYR A 248 3.75 14.29 3.25
CA TYR A 248 3.00 15.53 3.43
C TYR A 248 3.84 16.62 4.11
N ASP A 249 4.57 16.28 5.18
CA ASP A 249 5.40 17.23 5.93
C ASP A 249 6.49 17.86 5.06
N LYS A 250 7.02 17.12 4.06
CA LYS A 250 8.00 17.64 3.12
C LYS A 250 7.44 18.72 2.19
N ILE A 251 6.14 18.69 1.88
CA ILE A 251 5.52 19.49 0.82
C ILE A 251 4.52 20.51 1.35
N GLN A 252 4.17 20.49 2.64
CA GLN A 252 3.16 21.39 3.21
C GLN A 252 3.47 22.87 3.01
N HIS A 253 4.73 23.23 2.82
CA HIS A 253 5.16 24.63 2.60
C HIS A 253 4.77 25.19 1.21
N ILE A 254 4.27 24.35 0.29
CA ILE A 254 3.82 24.78 -1.05
C ILE A 254 2.31 24.65 -1.24
N LEU A 255 1.58 24.16 -0.21
CA LEU A 255 0.12 24.06 -0.19
C LEU A 255 -0.48 25.38 0.26
#